data_25e117633279c6ff9265484818a00ce8
#
_entry.id   25e117633279c6ff9265484818a00ce8
#
_cell.length_a   1.000
_cell.length_b   1.000
_cell.length_c   1.000
_cell.angle_alpha   90.00
_cell.angle_beta   90.00
_cell.angle_gamma   90.00
#
_symmetry.space_group_name_H-M   'P 1'
#
loop_
_entity.id
_entity.type
_entity.pdbx_description
1 polymer ?
#
loop_
_entity_poly.entity_id
_entity_poly.type
_entity_poly.pdbx_seq_one_letter_code
_entity_poly.pdbx_strand_id
1 'polypeptide(L)'
;VLAGCVVGGFQIAFYAFIDVRMPRSYWLLFIMNLIILIFASRYFYRAFRWLVGYIRGENAAEMHRVMVVGAGAAGNVLIKEIRNSRYIQKKVVCVIDDDRDKIGSFIHGVKIMGNRYEIPRLAKELAVDEIIIAMPAVSQKEIKGILDICKETGCEMKRLPGIYQLVNGDVSVAKLKDVDVNDLLGRDPIEVNLDSILGYVENKVIMVTGGGGSIGSELCRQIASHHPKQLVIVDIYENTTYDIQNELRRNYPELNLVVLIASVRNTKRMDMIFEKYRPEIVYHAAAHKHVPLMEDSPNEAVKNNVLGTWKVVQAADKWKVKRFVMISTDKAVNPTNIMGATKRICEMIIQTYNRHSDTEFVAVRFGNVLGSNGCLLYTSDAADEE
;
A
#
# COMPACT_ATOMS: atom_id res chain seq x y z
N VAL A 1 17.09 -51.21 -3.33
CA VAL A 1 17.73 -52.31 -2.59
C VAL A 1 16.66 -53.35 -2.20
N LEU A 2 15.60 -53.01 -1.49
CA LEU A 2 14.55 -53.97 -1.05
C LEU A 2 13.92 -54.76 -2.20
N ALA A 3 13.51 -54.10 -3.31
CA ALA A 3 12.97 -54.75 -4.47
C ALA A 3 13.96 -55.71 -5.13
N GLY A 4 15.26 -55.40 -5.20
CA GLY A 4 16.29 -56.27 -5.72
C GLY A 4 16.52 -57.50 -4.83
N CYS A 5 16.45 -57.35 -3.49
CA CYS A 5 16.53 -58.47 -2.55
C CYS A 5 15.33 -59.43 -2.68
N VAL A 6 14.13 -58.87 -2.88
CA VAL A 6 12.90 -59.66 -3.07
C VAL A 6 12.95 -60.46 -4.37
N VAL A 7 13.34 -59.83 -5.50
CA VAL A 7 13.47 -60.51 -6.81
C VAL A 7 14.59 -61.55 -6.77
N GLY A 8 15.72 -61.25 -6.15
CA GLY A 8 16.82 -62.22 -5.98
C GLY A 8 16.43 -63.40 -5.08
N GLY A 9 15.72 -63.14 -3.98
CA GLY A 9 15.18 -64.20 -3.09
C GLY A 9 14.18 -65.11 -3.80
N PHE A 10 13.28 -64.53 -4.62
CA PHE A 10 12.30 -65.30 -5.40
C PHE A 10 12.97 -66.15 -6.48
N GLN A 11 14.00 -65.62 -7.14
CA GLN A 11 14.77 -66.42 -8.10
C GLN A 11 15.51 -67.57 -7.46
N ILE A 12 16.17 -67.34 -6.30
CA ILE A 12 16.84 -68.42 -5.57
C ILE A 12 15.88 -69.51 -5.19
N ALA A 13 14.71 -69.18 -4.65
CA ALA A 13 13.67 -70.12 -4.26
C ALA A 13 13.12 -70.89 -5.52
N PHE A 14 12.89 -70.20 -6.65
CA PHE A 14 12.41 -70.79 -7.88
C PHE A 14 13.37 -71.82 -8.47
N TYR A 15 14.68 -71.49 -8.50
CA TYR A 15 15.72 -72.40 -9.00
C TYR A 15 15.98 -73.57 -8.02
N ALA A 16 15.83 -73.41 -6.75
CA ALA A 16 15.88 -74.49 -5.77
C ALA A 16 14.73 -75.49 -5.94
N PHE A 17 13.55 -74.98 -6.36
CA PHE A 17 12.36 -75.82 -6.62
C PHE A 17 12.46 -76.66 -7.88
N ILE A 18 13.21 -76.19 -8.90
CA ILE A 18 13.36 -76.88 -10.21
C ILE A 18 14.58 -77.80 -10.22
N ASP A 19 15.38 -77.90 -9.19
CA ASP A 19 16.63 -78.71 -9.05
C ASP A 19 17.69 -78.44 -10.15
N VAL A 20 17.73 -77.22 -10.71
CA VAL A 20 18.72 -76.80 -11.69
C VAL A 20 19.88 -76.09 -10.98
N ARG A 21 21.06 -76.72 -11.01
CA ARG A 21 22.30 -76.10 -10.49
C ARG A 21 22.87 -75.06 -11.47
N MET A 22 22.67 -73.75 -11.13
CA MET A 22 23.26 -72.67 -11.91
C MET A 22 24.75 -72.57 -11.64
N PRO A 23 25.57 -72.30 -12.71
CA PRO A 23 27.01 -72.02 -12.52
C PRO A 23 27.26 -70.80 -11.61
N ARG A 24 28.32 -70.83 -10.83
CA ARG A 24 28.68 -69.70 -9.95
C ARG A 24 28.87 -68.38 -10.70
N SER A 25 29.25 -68.40 -11.97
CA SER A 25 29.37 -67.24 -12.84
C SER A 25 28.02 -66.53 -13.12
N TYR A 26 26.87 -67.23 -13.05
CA TYR A 26 25.57 -66.63 -13.22
C TYR A 26 25.24 -65.64 -12.11
N TRP A 27 25.54 -65.96 -10.87
CA TRP A 27 25.29 -65.10 -9.73
C TRP A 27 26.16 -63.83 -9.77
N LEU A 28 27.40 -63.95 -10.23
CA LEU A 28 28.33 -62.85 -10.40
C LEU A 28 27.82 -61.88 -11.47
N LEU A 29 27.37 -62.41 -12.62
CA LEU A 29 26.78 -61.62 -13.68
C LEU A 29 25.46 -60.97 -13.29
N PHE A 30 24.62 -61.69 -12.50
CA PHE A 30 23.37 -61.13 -11.96
C PHE A 30 23.60 -59.93 -11.05
N ILE A 31 24.53 -60.03 -10.11
CA ILE A 31 24.88 -58.95 -9.20
C ILE A 31 25.47 -57.75 -9.97
N MET A 32 26.33 -57.98 -10.90
CA MET A 32 26.90 -56.93 -11.78
C MET A 32 25.80 -56.22 -12.56
N ASN A 33 24.88 -56.95 -13.20
CA ASN A 33 23.75 -56.35 -13.92
C ASN A 33 22.83 -55.59 -13.01
N LEU A 34 22.56 -56.04 -11.81
CA LEU A 34 21.73 -55.36 -10.83
C LEU A 34 22.35 -54.01 -10.41
N ILE A 35 23.66 -54.03 -10.18
CA ILE A 35 24.41 -52.80 -9.84
C ILE A 35 24.36 -51.82 -11.02
N ILE A 36 24.61 -52.27 -12.25
CA ILE A 36 24.54 -51.45 -13.44
C ILE A 36 23.14 -50.85 -13.65
N LEU A 37 22.07 -51.64 -13.48
CA LEU A 37 20.68 -51.16 -13.56
C LEU A 37 20.36 -50.10 -12.49
N ILE A 38 20.81 -50.25 -11.27
CA ILE A 38 20.61 -49.27 -10.23
C ILE A 38 21.33 -47.96 -10.54
N PHE A 39 22.58 -48.03 -11.03
CA PHE A 39 23.32 -46.85 -11.45
C PHE A 39 22.68 -46.21 -12.69
N ALA A 40 22.29 -47.00 -13.67
CA ALA A 40 21.64 -46.53 -14.90
C ALA A 40 20.31 -45.82 -14.58
N SER A 41 19.47 -46.39 -13.70
CA SER A 41 18.20 -45.77 -13.31
C SER A 41 18.40 -44.43 -12.59
N ARG A 42 19.43 -44.32 -11.72
CA ARG A 42 19.75 -43.06 -11.04
C ARG A 42 20.31 -42.01 -12.01
N TYR A 43 21.18 -42.44 -12.95
CA TYR A 43 21.73 -41.54 -13.96
C TYR A 43 20.65 -41.09 -14.96
N PHE A 44 19.79 -41.99 -15.40
CA PHE A 44 18.67 -41.70 -16.27
C PHE A 44 17.69 -40.71 -15.61
N TYR A 45 17.36 -40.91 -14.33
CA TYR A 45 16.50 -39.98 -13.61
C TYR A 45 17.13 -38.57 -13.49
N ARG A 46 18.44 -38.49 -13.23
CA ARG A 46 19.16 -37.21 -13.19
C ARG A 46 19.24 -36.56 -14.55
N ALA A 47 19.57 -37.31 -15.58
CA ALA A 47 19.63 -36.82 -16.97
C ALA A 47 18.24 -36.37 -17.46
N PHE A 48 17.19 -37.14 -17.13
CA PHE A 48 15.82 -36.76 -17.45
C PHE A 48 15.40 -35.46 -16.73
N ARG A 49 15.71 -35.33 -15.47
CA ARG A 49 15.46 -34.03 -14.72
C ARG A 49 16.25 -32.88 -15.34
N TRP A 50 17.49 -33.11 -15.73
CA TRP A 50 18.31 -32.10 -16.40
C TRP A 50 17.73 -31.73 -17.77
N LEU A 51 17.36 -32.72 -18.58
CA LEU A 51 16.75 -32.53 -19.90
C LEU A 51 15.39 -31.79 -19.80
N VAL A 52 14.53 -32.16 -18.84
CA VAL A 52 13.27 -31.45 -18.58
C VAL A 52 13.52 -30.03 -18.09
N GLY A 53 14.56 -29.80 -17.32
CA GLY A 53 15.01 -28.46 -16.90
C GLY A 53 15.54 -27.64 -18.10
N TYR A 54 16.27 -28.25 -19.00
CA TYR A 54 16.81 -27.63 -20.23
C TYR A 54 15.68 -27.26 -21.21
N ILE A 55 14.76 -28.18 -21.48
CA ILE A 55 13.58 -27.93 -22.34
C ILE A 55 12.64 -26.86 -21.72
N ARG A 56 12.53 -26.80 -20.39
CA ARG A 56 11.79 -25.72 -19.70
C ARG A 56 12.53 -24.39 -19.69
N GLY A 57 13.83 -24.39 -19.94
CA GLY A 57 14.69 -23.19 -19.93
C GLY A 57 14.65 -22.38 -21.22
N GLU A 58 14.06 -22.87 -22.31
CA GLU A 58 14.01 -22.16 -23.60
C GLU A 58 13.12 -20.89 -23.56
N ASN A 59 12.24 -20.74 -22.57
CA ASN A 59 11.46 -19.50 -22.37
C ASN A 59 12.05 -18.58 -21.26
N ALA A 60 13.27 -18.80 -20.81
CA ALA A 60 13.88 -18.05 -19.71
C ALA A 60 14.30 -16.62 -20.09
N ALA A 61 14.29 -16.28 -21.38
CA ALA A 61 14.68 -14.94 -21.87
C ALA A 61 13.60 -13.86 -21.67
N GLU A 62 12.35 -14.26 -21.39
CA GLU A 62 11.23 -13.32 -21.15
C GLU A 62 10.72 -13.31 -19.70
N MET A 63 11.34 -14.06 -18.80
CA MET A 63 10.88 -14.09 -17.40
C MET A 63 11.45 -12.93 -16.61
N HIS A 64 10.59 -12.15 -15.96
CA HIS A 64 10.97 -11.12 -14.97
C HIS A 64 11.83 -11.72 -13.85
N ARG A 65 13.02 -11.19 -13.67
CA ARG A 65 14.01 -11.64 -12.68
C ARG A 65 13.75 -10.98 -11.33
N VAL A 66 13.39 -11.78 -10.37
CA VAL A 66 12.93 -11.30 -9.06
C VAL A 66 13.96 -11.59 -7.98
N MET A 67 14.28 -10.58 -7.16
CA MET A 67 14.97 -10.70 -5.89
C MET A 67 13.93 -10.69 -4.76
N VAL A 68 14.00 -11.64 -3.83
CA VAL A 68 13.12 -11.67 -2.64
C VAL A 68 13.93 -11.26 -1.41
N VAL A 69 13.45 -10.25 -0.70
CA VAL A 69 14.03 -9.79 0.57
C VAL A 69 13.19 -10.32 1.72
N GLY A 70 13.80 -11.17 2.54
CA GLY A 70 13.18 -11.90 3.65
C GLY A 70 13.04 -13.41 3.37
N ALA A 71 13.86 -14.21 4.07
CA ALA A 71 13.87 -15.68 4.03
C ALA A 71 13.05 -16.31 5.15
N GLY A 72 12.05 -15.59 5.67
CA GLY A 72 11.11 -16.07 6.69
C GLY A 72 9.96 -16.91 6.10
N ALA A 73 8.94 -17.17 6.93
CA ALA A 73 7.77 -17.96 6.52
C ALA A 73 7.06 -17.37 5.29
N ALA A 74 6.88 -16.05 5.23
CA ALA A 74 6.24 -15.35 4.12
C ALA A 74 7.05 -15.47 2.81
N GLY A 75 8.37 -15.25 2.87
CA GLY A 75 9.28 -15.43 1.74
C GLY A 75 9.29 -16.87 1.21
N ASN A 76 9.27 -17.86 2.12
CA ASN A 76 9.22 -19.27 1.77
C ASN A 76 7.95 -19.62 0.97
N VAL A 77 6.77 -19.15 1.42
CA VAL A 77 5.49 -19.37 0.72
C VAL A 77 5.50 -18.68 -0.64
N LEU A 78 5.93 -17.41 -0.70
CA LEU A 78 5.99 -16.62 -1.93
C LEU A 78 6.90 -17.27 -2.99
N ILE A 79 8.10 -17.69 -2.61
CA ILE A 79 9.06 -18.35 -3.52
C ILE A 79 8.48 -19.67 -4.04
N LYS A 80 7.81 -20.44 -3.18
CA LYS A 80 7.14 -21.68 -3.56
C LYS A 80 6.02 -21.42 -4.58
N GLU A 81 5.22 -20.38 -4.38
CA GLU A 81 4.12 -20.00 -5.28
C GLU A 81 4.66 -19.56 -6.64
N ILE A 82 5.64 -18.64 -6.68
CA ILE A 82 6.26 -18.18 -7.94
C ILE A 82 6.83 -19.36 -8.73
N ARG A 83 7.47 -20.32 -8.07
CA ARG A 83 8.06 -21.49 -8.74
C ARG A 83 7.05 -22.52 -9.24
N ASN A 84 5.94 -22.67 -8.55
CA ASN A 84 4.94 -23.69 -8.87
C ASN A 84 3.87 -23.20 -9.85
N SER A 85 3.67 -21.89 -9.96
CA SER A 85 2.69 -21.30 -10.86
C SER A 85 3.21 -21.30 -12.30
N ARG A 86 2.40 -21.84 -13.22
CA ARG A 86 2.66 -21.79 -14.68
C ARG A 86 2.24 -20.47 -15.32
N TYR A 87 1.48 -19.65 -14.59
CA TYR A 87 0.92 -18.39 -15.10
C TYR A 87 1.74 -17.16 -14.69
N ILE A 88 2.65 -17.32 -13.73
CA ILE A 88 3.50 -16.24 -13.23
C ILE A 88 4.80 -16.25 -14.03
N GLN A 89 4.97 -15.27 -14.93
CA GLN A 89 6.19 -15.09 -15.73
C GLN A 89 7.31 -14.44 -14.91
N LYS A 90 7.58 -14.96 -13.70
CA LYS A 90 8.61 -14.46 -12.79
C LYS A 90 9.56 -15.59 -12.39
N LYS A 91 10.86 -15.26 -12.27
CA LYS A 91 11.91 -16.18 -11.83
C LYS A 91 12.65 -15.59 -10.64
N VAL A 92 12.55 -16.20 -9.48
CA VAL A 92 13.36 -15.80 -8.33
C VAL A 92 14.82 -16.19 -8.57
N VAL A 93 15.71 -15.19 -8.65
CA VAL A 93 17.14 -15.36 -8.94
C VAL A 93 17.99 -15.40 -7.67
N CYS A 94 17.60 -14.70 -6.63
CA CYS A 94 18.27 -14.73 -5.33
C CYS A 94 17.30 -14.36 -4.20
N VAL A 95 17.74 -14.69 -2.98
CA VAL A 95 17.07 -14.29 -1.72
C VAL A 95 18.05 -13.53 -0.86
N ILE A 96 17.57 -12.51 -0.17
CA ILE A 96 18.33 -11.70 0.79
C ILE A 96 17.69 -11.87 2.17
N ASP A 97 18.52 -12.07 3.19
CA ASP A 97 18.10 -12.11 4.60
C ASP A 97 19.24 -11.61 5.49
N ASP A 98 18.90 -10.83 6.51
CA ASP A 98 19.91 -10.28 7.43
C ASP A 98 20.40 -11.30 8.46
N ASP A 99 19.72 -12.41 8.60
CA ASP A 99 20.12 -13.51 9.49
C ASP A 99 21.32 -14.24 8.92
N ARG A 100 22.46 -14.10 9.62
CA ARG A 100 23.75 -14.67 9.21
C ARG A 100 23.73 -16.18 9.09
N ASP A 101 22.91 -16.85 9.90
CA ASP A 101 22.82 -18.32 9.92
C ASP A 101 22.11 -18.86 8.67
N LYS A 102 21.33 -18.04 8.01
CA LYS A 102 20.63 -18.40 6.76
C LYS A 102 21.45 -18.12 5.51
N ILE A 103 22.43 -17.21 5.58
CA ILE A 103 23.24 -16.83 4.40
C ILE A 103 24.00 -18.05 3.89
N GLY A 104 23.95 -18.28 2.58
CA GLY A 104 24.54 -19.44 1.91
C GLY A 104 23.65 -20.67 1.83
N SER A 105 22.54 -20.74 2.59
CA SER A 105 21.56 -21.80 2.52
C SER A 105 20.63 -21.63 1.30
N PHE A 106 19.72 -22.60 1.10
CA PHE A 106 18.81 -22.61 -0.05
C PHE A 106 17.35 -22.71 0.39
N ILE A 107 16.48 -21.88 -0.18
CA ILE A 107 15.05 -21.97 -0.05
C ILE A 107 14.44 -22.37 -1.40
N HIS A 108 13.76 -23.50 -1.45
CA HIS A 108 13.19 -24.06 -2.68
C HIS A 108 14.19 -24.08 -3.87
N GLY A 109 15.51 -24.28 -3.60
CA GLY A 109 16.56 -24.30 -4.60
C GLY A 109 17.02 -22.92 -5.08
N VAL A 110 16.61 -21.84 -4.43
CA VAL A 110 17.15 -20.48 -4.60
C VAL A 110 18.10 -20.19 -3.45
N LYS A 111 19.29 -19.67 -3.74
CA LYS A 111 20.33 -19.39 -2.74
C LYS A 111 20.04 -18.07 -2.01
N ILE A 112 20.25 -18.07 -0.69
CA ILE A 112 20.31 -16.84 0.11
C ILE A 112 21.73 -16.28 -0.05
N MET A 113 21.87 -15.14 -0.74
CA MET A 113 23.16 -14.66 -1.23
C MET A 113 23.82 -13.63 -0.33
N GLY A 114 23.08 -12.99 0.58
CA GLY A 114 23.65 -11.97 1.45
C GLY A 114 22.60 -11.25 2.29
N ASN A 115 23.03 -10.18 2.94
CA ASN A 115 22.21 -9.28 3.73
C ASN A 115 21.72 -8.06 2.91
N ARG A 116 20.93 -7.17 3.53
CA ARG A 116 20.34 -5.98 2.87
C ARG A 116 21.37 -5.08 2.16
N TYR A 117 22.60 -4.99 2.65
CA TYR A 117 23.63 -4.13 2.06
C TYR A 117 24.20 -4.67 0.75
N GLU A 118 23.99 -5.96 0.46
CA GLU A 118 24.38 -6.58 -0.81
C GLU A 118 23.36 -6.37 -1.94
N ILE A 119 22.18 -5.81 -1.65
CA ILE A 119 21.10 -5.63 -2.61
C ILE A 119 21.55 -4.86 -3.85
N PRO A 120 22.21 -3.68 -3.77
CA PRO A 120 22.58 -2.92 -4.97
C PRO A 120 23.56 -3.67 -5.87
N ARG A 121 24.53 -4.34 -5.27
CA ARG A 121 25.52 -5.15 -5.99
C ARG A 121 24.88 -6.33 -6.70
N LEU A 122 24.08 -7.11 -5.96
CA LEU A 122 23.45 -8.33 -6.48
C LEU A 122 22.33 -8.03 -7.50
N ALA A 123 21.61 -6.92 -7.34
CA ALA A 123 20.62 -6.47 -8.31
C ALA A 123 21.26 -6.23 -9.68
N LYS A 124 22.41 -5.56 -9.70
CA LYS A 124 23.17 -5.30 -10.92
C LYS A 124 23.82 -6.56 -11.50
N GLU A 125 24.46 -7.37 -10.66
CA GLU A 125 25.15 -8.60 -11.07
C GLU A 125 24.19 -9.65 -11.67
N LEU A 126 23.00 -9.78 -11.07
CA LEU A 126 21.99 -10.75 -11.47
C LEU A 126 20.94 -10.17 -12.44
N ALA A 127 21.10 -8.93 -12.91
CA ALA A 127 20.15 -8.22 -13.74
C ALA A 127 18.71 -8.40 -13.22
N VAL A 128 18.46 -7.92 -12.01
CA VAL A 128 17.15 -8.01 -11.34
C VAL A 128 16.23 -6.94 -11.88
N ASP A 129 15.01 -7.33 -12.27
CA ASP A 129 13.98 -6.42 -12.75
C ASP A 129 13.08 -5.93 -11.60
N GLU A 130 12.83 -6.81 -10.61
CA GLU A 130 11.86 -6.57 -9.55
C GLU A 130 12.39 -7.06 -8.20
N ILE A 131 12.21 -6.24 -7.16
CA ILE A 131 12.53 -6.58 -5.77
C ILE A 131 11.23 -6.71 -4.97
N ILE A 132 11.03 -7.87 -4.34
CA ILE A 132 9.85 -8.15 -3.52
C ILE A 132 10.25 -8.23 -2.05
N ILE A 133 9.71 -7.33 -1.22
CA ILE A 133 9.89 -7.35 0.23
C ILE A 133 8.85 -8.28 0.87
N ALA A 134 9.31 -9.46 1.32
CA ALA A 134 8.47 -10.53 1.88
C ALA A 134 8.54 -10.59 3.41
N MET A 135 8.38 -9.45 4.09
CA MET A 135 8.50 -9.30 5.54
C MET A 135 7.28 -8.61 6.16
N PRO A 136 6.08 -9.25 6.17
CA PRO A 136 4.84 -8.62 6.63
C PRO A 136 4.78 -8.32 8.13
N ALA A 137 5.67 -8.93 8.95
CA ALA A 137 5.70 -8.76 10.40
C ALA A 137 6.72 -7.73 10.90
N VAL A 138 7.47 -7.10 9.98
CA VAL A 138 8.57 -6.18 10.32
C VAL A 138 8.04 -4.75 10.42
N SER A 139 8.62 -3.95 11.32
CA SER A 139 8.23 -2.56 11.54
C SER A 139 8.42 -1.70 10.28
N GLN A 140 7.59 -0.67 10.12
CA GLN A 140 7.69 0.25 8.99
C GLN A 140 9.06 0.96 8.94
N LYS A 141 9.68 1.19 10.09
CA LYS A 141 11.02 1.79 10.17
C LYS A 141 12.09 0.90 9.52
N GLU A 142 12.02 -0.40 9.74
CA GLU A 142 12.95 -1.36 9.11
C GLU A 142 12.68 -1.54 7.62
N ILE A 143 11.40 -1.59 7.23
CA ILE A 143 11.00 -1.63 5.81
C ILE A 143 11.54 -0.40 5.09
N LYS A 144 11.40 0.79 5.67
CA LYS A 144 11.99 2.02 5.13
C LYS A 144 13.49 1.89 4.91
N GLY A 145 14.24 1.40 5.90
CA GLY A 145 15.68 1.21 5.76
C GLY A 145 16.08 0.28 4.60
N ILE A 146 15.26 -0.74 4.33
CA ILE A 146 15.47 -1.65 3.19
C ILE A 146 15.09 -0.95 1.88
N LEU A 147 13.97 -0.23 1.85
CA LEU A 147 13.51 0.51 0.68
C LEU A 147 14.52 1.60 0.26
N ASP A 148 15.13 2.29 1.23
CA ASP A 148 16.15 3.31 0.95
C ASP A 148 17.38 2.70 0.25
N ILE A 149 17.78 1.48 0.61
CA ILE A 149 18.83 0.72 -0.08
C ILE A 149 18.35 0.26 -1.49
N CYS A 150 17.10 -0.21 -1.59
CA CYS A 150 16.56 -0.68 -2.86
C CYS A 150 16.40 0.43 -3.91
N LYS A 151 16.19 1.69 -3.51
CA LYS A 151 16.10 2.84 -4.44
C LYS A 151 17.34 3.00 -5.31
N GLU A 152 18.51 2.67 -4.79
CA GLU A 152 19.78 2.76 -5.53
C GLU A 152 19.84 1.79 -6.72
N THR A 153 18.96 0.79 -6.77
CA THR A 153 18.99 -0.24 -7.81
C THR A 153 18.21 0.12 -9.07
N GLY A 154 17.24 1.04 -9.00
CA GLY A 154 16.32 1.36 -10.09
C GLY A 154 15.33 0.24 -10.46
N CYS A 155 15.26 -0.86 -9.68
CA CYS A 155 14.34 -1.97 -9.89
C CYS A 155 12.92 -1.61 -9.47
N GLU A 156 11.92 -2.26 -10.09
CA GLU A 156 10.53 -2.20 -9.61
C GLU A 156 10.44 -2.79 -8.19
N MET A 157 9.74 -2.11 -7.30
CA MET A 157 9.65 -2.54 -5.89
C MET A 157 8.22 -2.90 -5.53
N LYS A 158 8.04 -4.13 -5.00
CA LYS A 158 6.77 -4.61 -4.45
C LYS A 158 6.95 -5.11 -3.03
N ARG A 159 5.88 -5.08 -2.26
CA ARG A 159 5.88 -5.64 -0.91
C ARG A 159 4.65 -6.49 -0.63
N LEU A 160 4.80 -7.44 0.29
CA LEU A 160 3.67 -8.09 0.93
C LEU A 160 3.05 -7.13 1.96
N PRO A 161 1.73 -6.96 1.98
CA PRO A 161 1.05 -6.17 3.00
C PRO A 161 1.29 -6.75 4.39
N GLY A 162 1.14 -5.93 5.44
CA GLY A 162 1.27 -6.34 6.83
C GLY A 162 0.29 -7.48 7.20
N ILE A 163 0.62 -8.25 8.23
CA ILE A 163 -0.17 -9.41 8.68
C ILE A 163 -1.65 -9.05 8.90
N TYR A 164 -1.94 -7.86 9.43
CA TYR A 164 -3.30 -7.35 9.67
C TYR A 164 -4.09 -7.07 8.38
N GLN A 165 -3.43 -6.92 7.24
CA GLN A 165 -4.07 -6.71 5.92
C GLN A 165 -4.24 -8.02 5.15
N LEU A 166 -3.67 -9.13 5.64
CA LEU A 166 -3.81 -10.46 5.08
C LEU A 166 -5.05 -11.13 5.70
N VAL A 167 -6.19 -11.00 5.06
CA VAL A 167 -7.40 -11.76 5.45
C VAL A 167 -7.06 -13.24 5.40
N ASN A 168 -7.19 -13.94 6.54
CA ASN A 168 -6.84 -15.35 6.76
C ASN A 168 -5.33 -15.70 6.74
N GLY A 169 -4.40 -14.73 6.78
CA GLY A 169 -2.96 -15.03 6.82
C GLY A 169 -2.35 -15.62 5.54
N ASP A 170 -3.11 -15.70 4.45
CA ASP A 170 -2.65 -16.28 3.19
C ASP A 170 -1.69 -15.35 2.46
N VAL A 171 -0.46 -15.80 2.26
CA VAL A 171 0.56 -15.14 1.45
C VAL A 171 0.40 -15.59 0.00
N SER A 172 0.18 -14.65 -0.92
CA SER A 172 0.04 -14.93 -2.37
C SER A 172 0.65 -13.81 -3.20
N VAL A 173 1.16 -14.16 -4.38
CA VAL A 173 1.66 -13.20 -5.39
C VAL A 173 0.56 -12.22 -5.82
N ALA A 174 -0.70 -12.65 -5.84
CA ALA A 174 -1.84 -11.77 -6.15
C ALA A 174 -2.06 -10.66 -5.12
N LYS A 175 -1.50 -10.78 -3.91
CA LYS A 175 -1.58 -9.80 -2.83
C LYS A 175 -0.39 -8.84 -2.78
N LEU A 176 0.58 -8.98 -3.68
CA LEU A 176 1.68 -8.02 -3.79
C LEU A 176 1.12 -6.65 -4.14
N LYS A 177 1.60 -5.65 -3.40
CA LYS A 177 1.29 -4.24 -3.64
C LYS A 177 2.57 -3.52 -4.04
N ASP A 178 2.42 -2.54 -4.91
CA ASP A 178 3.50 -1.59 -5.16
C ASP A 178 3.86 -0.89 -3.85
N VAL A 179 5.11 -0.48 -3.73
CA VAL A 179 5.56 0.27 -2.55
C VAL A 179 4.85 1.62 -2.52
N ASP A 180 4.07 1.83 -1.45
CA ASP A 180 3.36 3.09 -1.23
C ASP A 180 4.29 4.12 -0.57
N VAL A 181 3.95 5.40 -0.78
CA VAL A 181 4.59 6.54 -0.11
C VAL A 181 4.58 6.40 1.41
N ASN A 182 3.54 5.81 1.98
CA ASN A 182 3.44 5.52 3.41
C ASN A 182 4.55 4.58 3.90
N ASP A 183 4.99 3.65 3.07
CA ASP A 183 6.08 2.72 3.39
C ASP A 183 7.43 3.42 3.52
N LEU A 184 7.61 4.52 2.79
CA LEU A 184 8.81 5.34 2.80
C LEU A 184 8.91 6.25 4.04
N LEU A 185 7.81 6.52 4.74
CA LEU A 185 7.81 7.33 5.95
C LEU A 185 8.36 6.61 7.19
N GLY A 186 8.26 5.29 7.22
CA GLY A 186 8.69 4.47 8.35
C GLY A 186 7.93 4.76 9.64
N ARG A 187 6.67 5.17 9.54
CA ARG A 187 5.74 5.38 10.67
C ARG A 187 4.63 4.34 10.63
N ASP A 188 4.36 3.73 11.76
CA ASP A 188 3.21 2.85 11.88
C ASP A 188 1.92 3.67 11.78
N PRO A 189 0.90 3.21 11.02
CA PRO A 189 -0.41 3.84 10.99
C PRO A 189 -1.01 3.86 12.40
N ILE A 190 -1.59 5.00 12.78
CA ILE A 190 -2.37 5.06 14.01
C ILE A 190 -3.69 4.33 13.74
N GLU A 191 -3.92 3.22 14.42
CA GLU A 191 -5.21 2.55 14.40
C GLU A 191 -6.19 3.31 15.27
N VAL A 192 -7.16 3.95 14.63
CA VAL A 192 -8.22 4.69 15.31
C VAL A 192 -9.54 3.95 15.10
N ASN A 193 -10.27 3.71 16.18
CA ASN A 193 -11.63 3.19 16.07
C ASN A 193 -12.54 4.30 15.54
N LEU A 194 -12.73 4.33 14.21
CA LEU A 194 -13.54 5.33 13.52
C LEU A 194 -15.00 5.31 13.97
N ASP A 195 -15.56 4.14 14.29
CA ASP A 195 -16.95 4.01 14.72
C ASP A 195 -17.18 4.76 16.04
N SER A 196 -16.23 4.69 16.98
CA SER A 196 -16.32 5.42 18.25
C SER A 196 -16.16 6.93 18.08
N ILE A 197 -15.41 7.38 17.07
CA ILE A 197 -15.11 8.79 16.83
C ILE A 197 -16.17 9.42 15.95
N LEU A 198 -16.67 8.74 14.93
CA LEU A 198 -17.62 9.29 13.96
C LEU A 198 -19.10 9.01 14.30
N GLY A 199 -19.39 8.28 15.37
CA GLY A 199 -20.77 8.04 15.81
C GLY A 199 -21.58 9.32 16.03
N TYR A 200 -20.93 10.46 16.27
CA TYR A 200 -21.60 11.75 16.41
C TYR A 200 -22.12 12.35 15.09
N VAL A 201 -21.70 11.84 13.91
CA VAL A 201 -22.21 12.30 12.59
C VAL A 201 -23.47 11.56 12.15
N GLU A 202 -23.78 10.43 12.78
CA GLU A 202 -24.93 9.59 12.47
C GLU A 202 -26.24 10.37 12.59
N ASN A 203 -27.12 10.20 11.62
CA ASN A 203 -28.43 10.85 11.53
C ASN A 203 -28.41 12.39 11.57
N LYS A 204 -27.29 13.04 11.21
CA LYS A 204 -27.16 14.49 11.16
C LYS A 204 -26.99 15.03 9.76
N VAL A 205 -27.32 16.30 9.60
CA VAL A 205 -27.05 17.06 8.37
C VAL A 205 -25.62 17.61 8.46
N ILE A 206 -24.75 17.13 7.61
CA ILE A 206 -23.35 17.50 7.57
C ILE A 206 -23.05 18.30 6.31
N MET A 207 -22.30 19.38 6.45
CA MET A 207 -21.81 20.17 5.32
C MET A 207 -20.28 20.11 5.26
N VAL A 208 -19.75 19.87 4.06
CA VAL A 208 -18.30 19.95 3.78
C VAL A 208 -18.08 21.01 2.72
N THR A 209 -17.38 22.07 3.05
CA THR A 209 -16.92 23.08 2.09
C THR A 209 -15.52 22.76 1.62
N GLY A 210 -15.23 22.91 0.34
CA GLY A 210 -13.99 22.41 -0.23
C GLY A 210 -13.98 20.89 -0.41
N GLY A 211 -15.18 20.30 -0.62
CA GLY A 211 -15.35 18.83 -0.67
C GLY A 211 -14.79 18.17 -1.92
N GLY A 212 -14.45 18.92 -2.97
CA GLY A 212 -13.70 18.43 -4.14
C GLY A 212 -12.19 18.39 -3.94
N GLY A 213 -11.66 19.01 -2.87
CA GLY A 213 -10.24 18.97 -2.54
C GLY A 213 -9.80 17.64 -1.92
N SER A 214 -8.48 17.39 -1.82
CA SER A 214 -7.92 16.13 -1.28
C SER A 214 -8.43 15.82 0.13
N ILE A 215 -8.44 16.78 1.05
CA ILE A 215 -8.92 16.58 2.43
C ILE A 215 -10.44 16.54 2.48
N GLY A 216 -11.11 17.45 1.77
CA GLY A 216 -12.57 17.51 1.76
C GLY A 216 -13.21 16.26 1.19
N SER A 217 -12.66 15.69 0.11
CA SER A 217 -13.16 14.46 -0.49
C SER A 217 -13.00 13.26 0.44
N GLU A 218 -11.86 13.17 1.16
CA GLU A 218 -11.65 12.11 2.13
C GLU A 218 -12.61 12.23 3.34
N LEU A 219 -12.82 13.45 3.84
CA LEU A 219 -13.86 13.69 4.85
C LEU A 219 -15.24 13.25 4.36
N CYS A 220 -15.60 13.55 3.11
CA CYS A 220 -16.87 13.12 2.52
C CYS A 220 -16.98 11.59 2.47
N ARG A 221 -15.93 10.84 2.13
CA ARG A 221 -15.91 9.36 2.13
C ARG A 221 -16.15 8.81 3.53
N GLN A 222 -15.40 9.30 4.51
CA GLN A 222 -15.52 8.85 5.88
C GLN A 222 -16.89 9.19 6.49
N ILE A 223 -17.42 10.38 6.25
CA ILE A 223 -18.75 10.77 6.71
C ILE A 223 -19.84 9.90 6.05
N ALA A 224 -19.71 9.62 4.75
CA ALA A 224 -20.69 8.82 4.02
C ALA A 224 -20.82 7.38 4.57
N SER A 225 -19.74 6.78 5.05
CA SER A 225 -19.75 5.43 5.64
C SER A 225 -20.44 5.36 7.01
N HIS A 226 -20.73 6.50 7.66
CA HIS A 226 -21.34 6.58 9.01
C HIS A 226 -22.78 7.08 8.99
N HIS A 227 -23.52 6.82 7.92
CA HIS A 227 -24.96 7.02 7.80
C HIS A 227 -25.48 8.41 8.23
N PRO A 228 -24.93 9.51 7.67
CA PRO A 228 -25.48 10.84 7.93
C PRO A 228 -26.91 10.96 7.41
N LYS A 229 -27.75 11.78 8.04
CA LYS A 229 -29.07 12.10 7.53
C LYS A 229 -29.01 12.74 6.14
N GLN A 230 -28.03 13.63 5.94
CA GLN A 230 -27.74 14.28 4.66
C GLN A 230 -26.29 14.74 4.64
N LEU A 231 -25.61 14.56 3.51
CA LEU A 231 -24.28 15.12 3.24
C LEU A 231 -24.41 16.21 2.17
N VAL A 232 -24.02 17.44 2.52
CA VAL A 232 -24.01 18.60 1.62
C VAL A 232 -22.57 18.95 1.30
N ILE A 233 -22.18 18.83 0.03
CA ILE A 233 -20.85 19.20 -0.47
C ILE A 233 -20.95 20.55 -1.15
N VAL A 234 -20.05 21.48 -0.79
CA VAL A 234 -19.95 22.80 -1.40
C VAL A 234 -18.51 23.01 -1.89
N ASP A 235 -18.36 23.23 -3.19
CA ASP A 235 -17.04 23.54 -3.78
C ASP A 235 -17.20 24.54 -4.93
N ILE A 236 -16.11 25.22 -5.27
CA ILE A 236 -16.07 26.10 -6.44
C ILE A 236 -15.59 25.36 -7.68
N TYR A 237 -14.81 24.27 -7.52
CA TYR A 237 -14.18 23.54 -8.60
C TYR A 237 -15.05 22.34 -9.02
N GLU A 238 -15.64 22.45 -10.22
CA GLU A 238 -16.61 21.49 -10.71
C GLU A 238 -16.05 20.08 -10.91
N ASN A 239 -14.89 19.94 -11.56
CA ASN A 239 -14.40 18.62 -12.01
C ASN A 239 -14.21 17.63 -10.87
N THR A 240 -13.37 17.96 -9.89
CA THR A 240 -13.14 17.06 -8.75
C THR A 240 -14.36 16.88 -7.86
N THR A 241 -15.27 17.88 -7.86
CA THR A 241 -16.55 17.78 -7.14
C THR A 241 -17.49 16.80 -7.84
N TYR A 242 -17.47 16.73 -9.16
CA TYR A 242 -18.21 15.75 -9.94
C TYR A 242 -17.66 14.33 -9.73
N ASP A 243 -16.34 14.18 -9.67
CA ASP A 243 -15.69 12.89 -9.42
C ASP A 243 -16.10 12.30 -8.07
N ILE A 244 -16.01 13.08 -6.99
CA ILE A 244 -16.43 12.62 -5.66
C ILE A 244 -17.93 12.37 -5.58
N GLN A 245 -18.77 13.14 -6.28
CA GLN A 245 -20.21 12.89 -6.37
C GLN A 245 -20.51 11.52 -6.98
N ASN A 246 -19.87 11.18 -8.09
CA ASN A 246 -20.06 9.90 -8.78
C ASN A 246 -19.55 8.72 -7.93
N GLU A 247 -18.42 8.89 -7.28
CA GLU A 247 -17.86 7.91 -6.37
C GLU A 247 -18.82 7.61 -5.22
N LEU A 248 -19.30 8.66 -4.53
CA LEU A 248 -20.21 8.50 -3.39
C LEU A 248 -21.57 7.91 -3.79
N ARG A 249 -22.15 8.31 -4.93
CA ARG A 249 -23.38 7.72 -5.42
C ARG A 249 -23.27 6.24 -5.77
N ARG A 250 -22.11 5.83 -6.29
CA ARG A 250 -21.84 4.43 -6.61
C ARG A 250 -21.65 3.58 -5.35
N ASN A 251 -20.89 4.10 -4.38
CA ASN A 251 -20.53 3.35 -3.18
C ASN A 251 -21.62 3.39 -2.10
N TYR A 252 -22.42 4.47 -2.06
CA TYR A 252 -23.48 4.70 -1.07
C TYR A 252 -24.78 5.15 -1.76
N PRO A 253 -25.51 4.24 -2.47
CA PRO A 253 -26.70 4.61 -3.23
C PRO A 253 -27.80 5.23 -2.38
N GLU A 254 -27.93 4.83 -1.11
CA GLU A 254 -28.95 5.33 -0.17
C GLU A 254 -28.60 6.66 0.48
N LEU A 255 -27.39 7.18 0.24
CA LEU A 255 -26.95 8.43 0.82
C LEU A 255 -27.74 9.62 0.27
N ASN A 256 -28.37 10.39 1.16
CA ASN A 256 -28.97 11.67 0.78
C ASN A 256 -27.85 12.70 0.52
N LEU A 257 -27.33 12.68 -0.70
CA LEU A 257 -26.20 13.49 -1.14
C LEU A 257 -26.66 14.71 -1.92
N VAL A 258 -26.23 15.88 -1.47
CA VAL A 258 -26.41 17.16 -2.16
C VAL A 258 -25.05 17.74 -2.51
N VAL A 259 -24.85 18.08 -3.78
CA VAL A 259 -23.61 18.68 -4.28
C VAL A 259 -23.91 20.03 -4.90
N LEU A 260 -23.21 21.07 -4.46
CA LEU A 260 -23.44 22.46 -4.85
C LEU A 260 -22.13 23.10 -5.31
N ILE A 261 -22.14 23.63 -6.51
CA ILE A 261 -21.05 24.49 -7.00
C ILE A 261 -21.32 25.92 -6.52
N ALA A 262 -20.48 26.36 -5.57
CA ALA A 262 -20.60 27.68 -4.97
C ALA A 262 -19.26 28.15 -4.34
N SER A 263 -19.00 29.44 -4.43
CA SER A 263 -17.85 30.06 -3.76
C SER A 263 -18.22 30.46 -2.34
N VAL A 264 -17.37 30.08 -1.37
CA VAL A 264 -17.45 30.53 0.03
C VAL A 264 -17.32 32.04 0.18
N ARG A 265 -16.84 32.73 -0.86
CA ARG A 265 -16.72 34.22 -0.93
C ARG A 265 -18.08 34.90 -1.14
N ASN A 266 -19.12 34.18 -1.55
CA ASN A 266 -20.43 34.74 -1.83
C ASN A 266 -21.34 34.63 -0.61
N THR A 267 -21.50 35.75 0.11
CA THR A 267 -22.29 35.84 1.36
C THR A 267 -23.75 35.41 1.14
N LYS A 268 -24.41 35.96 0.09
CA LYS A 268 -25.81 35.62 -0.16
C LYS A 268 -26.00 34.12 -0.48
N ARG A 269 -25.10 33.58 -1.28
CA ARG A 269 -25.17 32.15 -1.63
C ARG A 269 -24.94 31.24 -0.43
N MET A 270 -23.98 31.58 0.43
CA MET A 270 -23.76 30.85 1.68
C MET A 270 -24.96 30.93 2.61
N ASP A 271 -25.50 32.11 2.82
CA ASP A 271 -26.68 32.29 3.66
C ASP A 271 -27.88 31.45 3.18
N MET A 272 -28.18 31.47 1.85
CA MET A 272 -29.24 30.64 1.24
C MET A 272 -28.98 29.13 1.44
N ILE A 273 -27.73 28.68 1.32
CA ILE A 273 -27.37 27.27 1.50
C ILE A 273 -27.59 26.84 2.95
N PHE A 274 -27.11 27.63 3.91
CA PHE A 274 -27.29 27.34 5.33
C PHE A 274 -28.77 27.41 5.74
N GLU A 275 -29.52 28.36 5.22
CA GLU A 275 -30.98 28.46 5.43
C GLU A 275 -31.73 27.21 4.94
N LYS A 276 -31.42 26.77 3.73
CA LYS A 276 -32.10 25.65 3.11
C LYS A 276 -31.79 24.31 3.75
N TYR A 277 -30.50 24.04 3.98
CA TYR A 277 -30.05 22.70 4.39
C TYR A 277 -29.87 22.55 5.91
N ARG A 278 -29.76 23.66 6.67
CA ARG A 278 -29.65 23.66 8.14
C ARG A 278 -28.62 22.66 8.65
N PRO A 279 -27.35 22.76 8.23
CA PRO A 279 -26.33 21.82 8.68
C PRO A 279 -26.14 21.87 10.19
N GLU A 280 -26.05 20.73 10.84
CA GLU A 280 -25.73 20.61 12.25
C GLU A 280 -24.23 20.64 12.49
N ILE A 281 -23.47 20.11 11.55
CA ILE A 281 -22.00 20.06 11.61
C ILE A 281 -21.44 20.58 10.28
N VAL A 282 -20.42 21.42 10.35
CA VAL A 282 -19.72 21.96 9.19
C VAL A 282 -18.24 21.64 9.27
N TYR A 283 -17.73 21.00 8.23
CA TYR A 283 -16.30 20.85 8.00
C TYR A 283 -15.85 21.85 6.93
N HIS A 284 -15.04 22.81 7.32
CA HIS A 284 -14.57 23.87 6.43
C HIS A 284 -13.16 23.58 5.94
N ALA A 285 -13.07 22.95 4.75
CA ALA A 285 -11.80 22.62 4.09
C ALA A 285 -11.51 23.50 2.86
N ALA A 286 -12.40 24.45 2.54
CA ALA A 286 -12.22 25.35 1.41
C ALA A 286 -11.11 26.38 1.69
N ALA A 287 -9.98 26.27 0.99
CA ALA A 287 -8.87 27.23 1.08
C ALA A 287 -7.94 27.13 -0.12
N HIS A 288 -7.26 28.21 -0.46
CA HIS A 288 -6.06 28.19 -1.30
C HIS A 288 -4.85 27.81 -0.46
N LYS A 289 -4.09 26.77 -0.85
CA LYS A 289 -3.03 26.17 -0.02
C LYS A 289 -1.60 26.26 -0.58
N HIS A 290 -1.45 26.48 -1.89
CA HIS A 290 -0.13 26.49 -2.53
C HIS A 290 0.63 27.78 -2.19
N VAL A 291 1.71 27.65 -1.41
CA VAL A 291 2.49 28.78 -0.90
C VAL A 291 3.01 29.65 -2.04
N PRO A 292 3.72 29.15 -3.08
CA PRO A 292 4.24 30.02 -4.14
C PRO A 292 3.15 30.83 -4.84
N LEU A 293 2.03 30.20 -5.19
CA LEU A 293 0.92 30.91 -5.85
C LEU A 293 0.27 31.98 -4.97
N MET A 294 0.29 31.80 -3.65
CA MET A 294 -0.28 32.76 -2.72
C MET A 294 0.68 33.92 -2.43
N GLU A 295 1.98 33.71 -2.55
CA GLU A 295 2.96 34.80 -2.55
C GLU A 295 2.77 35.74 -3.77
N ASP A 296 2.55 35.14 -4.97
CA ASP A 296 2.29 35.90 -6.19
C ASP A 296 0.86 36.51 -6.22
N SER A 297 -0.07 35.96 -5.45
CA SER A 297 -1.48 36.39 -5.45
C SER A 297 -2.05 36.62 -4.04
N PRO A 298 -1.44 37.52 -3.23
CA PRO A 298 -1.82 37.69 -1.81
C PRO A 298 -3.26 38.15 -1.63
N ASN A 299 -3.79 38.95 -2.51
CA ASN A 299 -5.17 39.44 -2.47
C ASN A 299 -6.18 38.29 -2.61
N GLU A 300 -5.89 37.30 -3.45
CA GLU A 300 -6.77 36.14 -3.62
C GLU A 300 -6.67 35.21 -2.40
N ALA A 301 -5.49 35.08 -1.79
CA ALA A 301 -5.32 34.37 -0.54
C ALA A 301 -6.21 34.97 0.59
N VAL A 302 -6.16 36.30 0.75
CA VAL A 302 -6.98 37.01 1.75
C VAL A 302 -8.47 36.88 1.43
N LYS A 303 -8.88 37.14 0.19
CA LYS A 303 -10.30 37.07 -0.22
C LYS A 303 -10.89 35.68 -0.02
N ASN A 304 -10.14 34.62 -0.40
CA ASN A 304 -10.65 33.27 -0.30
C ASN A 304 -10.52 32.71 1.11
N ASN A 305 -9.32 32.74 1.68
CA ASN A 305 -9.08 32.11 2.97
C ASN A 305 -9.70 32.93 4.13
N VAL A 306 -9.39 34.21 4.23
CA VAL A 306 -9.84 35.03 5.37
C VAL A 306 -11.31 35.43 5.21
N LEU A 307 -11.64 36.17 4.15
CA LEU A 307 -13.02 36.65 3.97
C LEU A 307 -13.99 35.51 3.68
N GLY A 308 -13.56 34.47 2.94
CA GLY A 308 -14.37 33.27 2.71
C GLY A 308 -14.68 32.56 4.03
N THR A 309 -13.68 32.24 4.85
CA THR A 309 -13.89 31.61 6.17
C THR A 309 -14.80 32.47 7.06
N TRP A 310 -14.55 33.79 7.13
CA TRP A 310 -15.38 34.68 7.93
C TRP A 310 -16.85 34.61 7.54
N LYS A 311 -17.17 34.63 6.25
CA LYS A 311 -18.56 34.56 5.74
C LYS A 311 -19.23 33.24 6.07
N VAL A 312 -18.49 32.13 5.97
CA VAL A 312 -19.03 30.81 6.32
C VAL A 312 -19.26 30.71 7.83
N VAL A 313 -18.34 31.26 8.64
CA VAL A 313 -18.48 31.34 10.12
C VAL A 313 -19.69 32.18 10.49
N GLN A 314 -19.92 33.36 9.87
CA GLN A 314 -21.11 34.18 10.09
C GLN A 314 -22.40 33.42 9.77
N ALA A 315 -22.42 32.68 8.65
CA ALA A 315 -23.57 31.86 8.30
C ALA A 315 -23.80 30.73 9.32
N ALA A 316 -22.73 30.07 9.77
CA ALA A 316 -22.79 29.01 10.76
C ALA A 316 -23.36 29.50 12.11
N ASP A 317 -22.90 30.65 12.59
CA ASP A 317 -23.40 31.30 13.81
C ASP A 317 -24.88 31.72 13.65
N LYS A 318 -25.23 32.43 12.58
CA LYS A 318 -26.58 32.86 12.27
C LYS A 318 -27.59 31.71 12.25
N TRP A 319 -27.21 30.59 11.62
CA TRP A 319 -28.08 29.42 11.43
C TRP A 319 -27.93 28.34 12.48
N LYS A 320 -27.24 28.68 13.62
CA LYS A 320 -27.12 27.87 14.83
C LYS A 320 -26.56 26.45 14.54
N VAL A 321 -25.47 26.38 13.77
CA VAL A 321 -24.70 25.15 13.57
C VAL A 321 -24.21 24.68 14.95
N LYS A 322 -24.30 23.39 15.25
CA LYS A 322 -23.86 22.85 16.54
C LYS A 322 -22.32 22.82 16.64
N ARG A 323 -21.66 22.39 15.57
CA ARG A 323 -20.19 22.28 15.53
C ARG A 323 -19.64 22.72 14.18
N PHE A 324 -18.63 23.57 14.23
CA PHE A 324 -17.87 24.03 13.06
C PHE A 324 -16.41 23.68 13.19
N VAL A 325 -15.90 22.85 12.29
CA VAL A 325 -14.51 22.39 12.29
C VAL A 325 -13.79 22.99 11.09
N MET A 326 -12.81 23.87 11.35
CA MET A 326 -11.97 24.44 10.31
C MET A 326 -10.69 23.65 10.15
N ILE A 327 -10.39 23.28 8.92
CA ILE A 327 -9.12 22.67 8.56
C ILE A 327 -8.04 23.76 8.51
N SER A 328 -7.00 23.61 9.34
CA SER A 328 -5.85 24.51 9.41
C SER A 328 -4.54 23.76 9.10
N THR A 329 -3.41 24.40 9.28
CA THR A 329 -2.08 23.90 8.91
C THR A 329 -1.04 24.25 9.99
N ASP A 330 0.03 23.47 10.07
CA ASP A 330 1.24 23.77 10.82
C ASP A 330 1.88 25.12 10.43
N LYS A 331 1.72 25.52 9.17
CA LYS A 331 2.21 26.81 8.64
C LYS A 331 1.50 28.05 9.21
N ALA A 332 0.40 27.85 9.95
CA ALA A 332 -0.27 28.90 10.72
C ALA A 332 0.43 29.19 12.08
N VAL A 333 1.40 28.33 12.47
CA VAL A 333 2.23 28.55 13.66
C VAL A 333 3.43 29.40 13.25
N ASN A 334 3.54 30.62 13.82
CA ASN A 334 4.59 31.57 13.44
C ASN A 334 4.75 31.72 11.92
N PRO A 335 3.71 32.19 11.20
CA PRO A 335 3.68 32.15 9.76
C PRO A 335 4.77 33.01 9.12
N THR A 336 5.52 32.42 8.21
CA THR A 336 6.57 33.06 7.42
C THR A 336 6.16 33.33 5.96
N ASN A 337 4.91 32.99 5.61
CA ASN A 337 4.38 33.14 4.25
C ASN A 337 2.91 33.59 4.29
N ILE A 338 2.43 34.15 3.18
CA ILE A 338 1.08 34.70 3.01
C ILE A 338 0.00 33.65 3.30
N MET A 339 0.15 32.43 2.77
CA MET A 339 -0.82 31.36 2.97
C MET A 339 -0.95 31.02 4.48
N GLY A 340 0.17 30.82 5.17
CA GLY A 340 0.20 30.59 6.61
C GLY A 340 -0.39 31.74 7.42
N ALA A 341 -0.07 32.98 7.07
CA ALA A 341 -0.64 34.19 7.70
C ALA A 341 -2.16 34.26 7.52
N THR A 342 -2.69 33.97 6.33
CA THR A 342 -4.14 33.92 6.12
C THR A 342 -4.82 32.84 6.96
N LYS A 343 -4.22 31.66 7.09
CA LYS A 343 -4.75 30.57 7.94
C LYS A 343 -4.70 30.95 9.43
N ARG A 344 -3.64 31.66 9.87
CA ARG A 344 -3.56 32.18 11.24
C ARG A 344 -4.69 33.16 11.54
N ILE A 345 -4.99 34.07 10.62
CA ILE A 345 -6.12 35.00 10.76
C ILE A 345 -7.45 34.22 10.84
N CYS A 346 -7.61 33.17 10.01
CA CYS A 346 -8.79 32.30 10.09
C CYS A 346 -8.94 31.67 11.47
N GLU A 347 -7.85 31.18 12.08
CA GLU A 347 -7.88 30.63 13.45
C GLU A 347 -8.30 31.67 14.48
N MET A 348 -7.86 32.92 14.33
CA MET A 348 -8.28 34.01 15.22
C MET A 348 -9.77 34.30 15.09
N ILE A 349 -10.33 34.25 13.86
CA ILE A 349 -11.77 34.36 13.61
C ILE A 349 -12.52 33.24 14.35
N ILE A 350 -12.08 31.98 14.18
CA ILE A 350 -12.65 30.82 14.85
C ILE A 350 -12.65 30.98 16.38
N GLN A 351 -11.51 31.36 16.94
CA GLN A 351 -11.37 31.59 18.40
C GLN A 351 -12.26 32.71 18.89
N THR A 352 -12.44 33.79 18.13
CA THR A 352 -13.30 34.90 18.48
C THR A 352 -14.76 34.49 18.52
N TYR A 353 -15.23 33.80 17.47
CA TYR A 353 -16.61 33.30 17.43
C TYR A 353 -16.90 32.25 18.48
N ASN A 354 -15.94 31.34 18.79
CA ASN A 354 -16.12 30.35 19.84
C ASN A 354 -16.36 30.92 21.23
N ARG A 355 -15.97 32.20 21.47
CA ARG A 355 -16.18 32.87 22.77
C ARG A 355 -17.56 33.51 22.88
N HIS A 356 -18.25 33.77 21.77
CA HIS A 356 -19.47 34.59 21.75
C HIS A 356 -20.66 33.88 21.11
N SER A 357 -20.49 32.73 20.53
CA SER A 357 -21.51 31.95 19.82
C SER A 357 -21.90 30.68 20.61
N ASP A 358 -23.13 30.22 20.40
CA ASP A 358 -23.57 28.90 20.87
C ASP A 358 -23.01 27.75 20.02
N THR A 359 -22.44 28.06 18.84
CA THR A 359 -21.78 27.11 17.98
C THR A 359 -20.39 26.79 18.53
N GLU A 360 -20.03 25.50 18.63
CA GLU A 360 -18.68 25.07 18.95
C GLU A 360 -17.78 25.25 17.74
N PHE A 361 -16.88 26.21 17.77
CA PHE A 361 -15.92 26.49 16.71
C PHE A 361 -14.56 25.92 17.03
N VAL A 362 -14.07 25.00 16.21
CA VAL A 362 -12.78 24.30 16.40
C VAL A 362 -11.91 24.48 15.15
N ALA A 363 -10.61 24.69 15.36
CA ALA A 363 -9.60 24.64 14.29
C ALA A 363 -8.65 23.46 14.50
N VAL A 364 -8.45 22.63 13.48
CA VAL A 364 -7.57 21.48 13.52
C VAL A 364 -6.34 21.74 12.64
N ARG A 365 -5.15 21.65 13.23
CA ARG A 365 -3.86 21.80 12.54
C ARG A 365 -3.25 20.44 12.23
N PHE A 366 -2.70 20.29 11.04
CA PHE A 366 -1.85 19.16 10.68
C PHE A 366 -0.80 19.57 9.65
N GLY A 367 0.23 18.77 9.51
CA GLY A 367 1.32 19.00 8.56
C GLY A 367 0.95 18.60 7.14
N ASN A 368 1.95 18.26 6.34
CA ASN A 368 1.74 17.83 4.96
C ASN A 368 1.07 16.46 4.95
N VAL A 369 0.00 16.36 4.16
CA VAL A 369 -0.75 15.11 3.95
C VAL A 369 -0.21 14.43 2.71
N LEU A 370 0.24 13.21 2.89
CA LEU A 370 0.72 12.36 1.80
C LEU A 370 -0.42 12.02 0.83
N GLY A 371 -0.06 11.89 -0.45
CA GLY A 371 -1.05 11.60 -1.49
C GLY A 371 -2.00 12.76 -1.80
N SER A 372 -1.82 13.95 -1.18
CA SER A 372 -2.62 15.13 -1.52
C SER A 372 -2.08 15.82 -2.77
N ASN A 373 -2.96 16.45 -3.56
CA ASN A 373 -2.57 17.25 -4.72
C ASN A 373 -1.52 18.29 -4.32
N GLY A 374 -0.33 18.29 -4.97
CA GLY A 374 0.81 19.12 -4.61
C GLY A 374 1.60 18.61 -3.40
N CYS A 375 1.57 17.31 -3.11
CA CYS A 375 2.51 16.68 -2.20
C CYS A 375 3.92 16.74 -2.78
N LEU A 376 4.89 17.20 -1.98
CA LEU A 376 6.29 17.35 -2.40
C LEU A 376 6.92 16.07 -2.96
N LEU A 377 6.43 14.88 -2.53
CA LEU A 377 6.89 13.59 -3.03
C LEU A 377 6.54 13.30 -4.50
N TYR A 378 5.55 14.02 -5.06
CA TYR A 378 5.20 13.92 -6.48
C TYR A 378 5.83 15.03 -7.34
N THR A 379 6.48 16.02 -6.74
CA THR A 379 7.00 17.19 -7.43
C THR A 379 8.50 17.36 -7.31
N SER A 380 9.18 16.54 -6.54
CA SER A 380 10.62 16.69 -6.35
C SER A 380 11.42 15.58 -7.01
N ASP A 381 11.77 15.80 -8.29
CA ASP A 381 13.14 15.55 -8.76
C ASP A 381 14.13 16.61 -8.18
N ALA A 382 13.63 17.52 -7.34
CA ALA A 382 14.35 18.67 -6.80
C ALA A 382 14.95 18.43 -5.40
N ALA A 383 14.91 17.20 -4.87
CA ALA A 383 15.54 16.88 -3.59
C ALA A 383 16.94 16.25 -3.73
N ASP A 384 17.43 16.08 -4.95
CA ASP A 384 18.75 15.50 -5.23
C ASP A 384 19.78 16.56 -5.68
N GLU A 385 19.45 17.86 -5.59
CA GLU A 385 20.38 18.98 -5.84
C GLU A 385 20.58 19.81 -4.55
N GLU A 386 21.15 19.21 -3.51
CA GLU A 386 21.96 19.92 -2.49
C GLU A 386 22.84 18.93 -1.73
#